data_f64c2d70c366e49ea38ca341ac8b7c65
#
_entry.id   f64c2d70c366e49ea38ca341ac8b7c65
#
_cell.length_a   1.000
_cell.length_b   1.000
_cell.length_c   1.000
_cell.angle_alpha   90.00
_cell.angle_beta   90.00
_cell.angle_gamma   90.00
#
_symmetry.space_group_name_H-M   'P 1'
#
loop_
_entity.id
_entity.type
_entity.pdbx_description
1 polymer ?
#
loop_
_entity_poly.entity_id
_entity_poly.type
_entity_poly.pdbx_seq_one_letter_code
_entity_poly.pdbx_strand_id
1 'polypeptide(L)'
;MRKIWRDALIFFAIAVSIPLVILLLIRFTPQPPVGKVEYAREILSKAGTNRADTYSKKLFTEAKIFYDSAMVNWHKENARFIYFRHYDKVAMFAELSAKKANLATDNSINNSSNLKTKLKLKISSLNDLVAHIDKLFTTYPLTSEIRNRISKGKLLLEEAEIVYNNGKYLEANRKITDSEYLLTESYENASENLKNYFKSFSLWKKWVDKTLNESKKNRDYSIIIDKFSRKCIIYFKGVRKYEFEAELGKNWVGDKRVRGDMATPEGMYKIIKKFDGSKTKYYKALLLDYPNDEDKENFKSEIERGSLPASAIIGGLIEIHGNGGKGIDWTEGCIAITDKEMDVIFKIVKVGTPVTIIGSMVDLKDIVDM
;
A
#
# COMPACT_ATOMS: atom_id res chain seq x y z
N MET A 1 94.09 42.27 38.03
CA MET A 1 93.04 41.46 38.70
C MET A 1 91.67 42.10 38.65
N ARG A 2 91.39 43.36 38.97
CA ARG A 2 90.07 43.98 39.02
C ARG A 2 89.31 43.98 37.63
N LYS A 3 90.02 44.12 36.53
CA LYS A 3 89.40 44.14 35.18
C LYS A 3 88.86 42.74 34.75
N ILE A 4 89.65 41.66 35.05
CA ILE A 4 89.23 40.26 34.73
C ILE A 4 88.02 39.85 35.56
N TRP A 5 87.93 40.23 36.81
CA TRP A 5 86.76 39.95 37.66
C TRP A 5 85.48 40.68 37.20
N ARG A 6 85.66 41.92 36.75
CA ARG A 6 84.53 42.71 36.21
C ARG A 6 84.00 42.09 34.89
N ASP A 7 84.93 41.69 34.01
CA ASP A 7 84.54 41.10 32.73
C ASP A 7 83.92 39.70 32.92
N ALA A 8 84.41 38.93 33.89
CA ALA A 8 83.80 37.66 34.29
C ALA A 8 82.40 37.85 34.92
N LEU A 9 82.18 38.87 35.75
CA LEU A 9 80.87 39.20 36.30
C LEU A 9 79.91 39.66 35.25
N ILE A 10 80.36 40.46 34.26
CA ILE A 10 79.49 40.84 33.12
C ILE A 10 79.12 39.64 32.26
N PHE A 11 80.08 38.75 31.99
CA PHE A 11 79.85 37.55 31.23
C PHE A 11 78.82 36.58 31.93
N PHE A 12 78.98 36.45 33.24
CA PHE A 12 78.04 35.64 34.07
C PHE A 12 76.64 36.26 34.11
N ALA A 13 76.55 37.58 34.27
CA ALA A 13 75.26 38.30 34.23
C ALA A 13 74.58 38.16 32.90
N ILE A 14 75.29 38.21 31.77
CA ILE A 14 74.76 37.97 30.44
C ILE A 14 74.34 36.49 30.27
N ALA A 15 75.15 35.52 30.73
CA ALA A 15 74.90 34.11 30.65
C ALA A 15 73.70 33.68 31.46
N VAL A 16 73.36 34.39 32.54
CA VAL A 16 72.13 34.12 33.33
C VAL A 16 70.92 34.91 32.80
N SER A 17 71.10 36.13 32.35
CA SER A 17 69.99 36.96 31.88
C SER A 17 69.38 36.49 30.55
N ILE A 18 70.18 35.96 29.62
CA ILE A 18 69.71 35.48 28.34
C ILE A 18 68.74 34.26 28.50
N PRO A 19 69.13 33.20 29.23
CA PRO A 19 68.16 32.06 29.47
C PRO A 19 66.88 32.48 30.21
N LEU A 20 67.04 33.43 31.20
CA LEU A 20 65.91 33.98 31.95
C LEU A 20 64.94 34.73 31.01
N VAL A 21 65.46 35.60 30.14
CA VAL A 21 64.69 36.32 29.15
C VAL A 21 64.00 35.34 28.16
N ILE A 22 64.72 34.32 27.68
CA ILE A 22 64.18 33.28 26.80
C ILE A 22 63.02 32.51 27.52
N LEU A 23 63.24 32.19 28.79
CA LEU A 23 62.19 31.45 29.57
C LEU A 23 60.94 32.31 29.81
N LEU A 24 61.14 33.62 30.06
CA LEU A 24 60.05 34.58 30.14
C LEU A 24 59.33 34.73 28.80
N LEU A 25 60.06 34.85 27.69
CA LEU A 25 59.46 34.93 26.35
C LEU A 25 58.62 33.67 26.02
N ILE A 26 59.16 32.50 26.33
CA ILE A 26 58.43 31.25 26.17
C ILE A 26 57.16 31.22 27.05
N ARG A 27 57.27 31.65 28.30
CA ARG A 27 56.13 31.63 29.26
C ARG A 27 54.99 32.57 28.87
N PHE A 28 55.36 33.74 28.28
CA PHE A 28 54.37 34.73 27.84
C PHE A 28 53.86 34.51 26.38
N THR A 29 54.35 33.49 25.66
CA THR A 29 53.87 33.17 24.33
C THR A 29 52.44 32.57 24.41
N PRO A 30 51.42 33.21 23.79
CA PRO A 30 50.07 32.67 23.74
C PRO A 30 50.08 31.30 23.06
N GLN A 31 49.55 30.31 23.77
CA GLN A 31 49.47 28.92 23.24
C GLN A 31 48.20 28.73 22.44
N PRO A 32 48.26 28.20 21.21
CA PRO A 32 47.09 27.90 20.42
C PRO A 32 46.31 26.75 21.04
N PRO A 33 44.95 26.78 21.01
CA PRO A 33 44.09 25.74 21.61
C PRO A 33 43.97 24.50 20.72
N VAL A 34 45.10 23.88 20.34
CA VAL A 34 45.17 22.74 19.41
C VAL A 34 44.24 21.62 19.83
N GLY A 35 44.29 21.19 21.11
CA GLY A 35 43.47 20.10 21.62
C GLY A 35 41.98 20.36 21.52
N LYS A 36 41.50 21.61 21.72
CA LYS A 36 40.09 21.96 21.58
C LYS A 36 39.61 21.88 20.12
N VAL A 37 40.46 22.31 19.19
CA VAL A 37 40.13 22.28 17.76
C VAL A 37 40.17 20.85 17.22
N GLU A 38 41.14 20.04 17.63
CA GLU A 38 41.19 18.63 17.25
C GLU A 38 40.00 17.86 17.81
N TYR A 39 39.65 18.09 19.08
CA TYR A 39 38.44 17.50 19.66
C TYR A 39 37.17 17.91 18.90
N ALA A 40 37.02 19.18 18.55
CA ALA A 40 35.89 19.64 17.76
C ALA A 40 35.83 18.96 16.40
N ARG A 41 36.96 18.76 15.73
CA ARG A 41 37.09 18.05 14.46
C ARG A 41 36.66 16.60 14.59
N GLU A 42 37.14 15.92 15.64
CA GLU A 42 36.81 14.52 15.91
C GLU A 42 35.31 14.33 16.15
N ILE A 43 34.72 15.17 17.02
CA ILE A 43 33.27 15.09 17.32
C ILE A 43 32.42 15.43 16.10
N LEU A 44 32.84 16.40 15.28
CA LEU A 44 32.16 16.73 14.04
C LEU A 44 32.22 15.58 13.04
N SER A 45 33.36 14.90 12.94
CA SER A 45 33.51 13.69 12.12
C SER A 45 32.60 12.56 12.63
N LYS A 46 32.57 12.34 13.96
CA LYS A 46 31.67 11.36 14.60
C LYS A 46 30.21 11.67 14.32
N ALA A 47 29.80 12.93 14.33
CA ALA A 47 28.45 13.34 13.96
C ALA A 47 28.13 13.00 12.50
N GLY A 48 29.08 13.20 11.58
CA GLY A 48 28.96 12.80 10.18
C GLY A 48 28.77 11.29 9.98
N THR A 49 29.61 10.47 10.66
CA THR A 49 29.47 8.99 10.60
C THR A 49 28.13 8.49 11.15
N ASN A 50 27.55 9.19 12.12
CA ASN A 50 26.21 8.92 12.64
C ASN A 50 25.10 9.57 11.79
N ARG A 51 25.41 10.05 10.59
CA ARG A 51 24.46 10.64 9.64
C ARG A 51 23.68 11.84 10.20
N ALA A 52 24.33 12.65 11.04
CA ALA A 52 23.73 13.87 11.59
C ALA A 52 23.39 14.89 10.50
N ASP A 53 24.09 14.88 9.37
CA ASP A 53 23.77 15.62 8.15
C ASP A 53 22.35 15.31 7.61
N THR A 54 21.90 14.11 7.87
CA THR A 54 20.61 13.58 7.40
C THR A 54 19.51 13.68 8.46
N TYR A 55 19.77 13.18 9.67
CA TYR A 55 18.75 13.05 10.73
C TYR A 55 18.73 14.19 11.74
N SER A 56 19.79 15.04 11.76
CA SER A 56 19.92 16.20 12.66
C SER A 56 20.55 17.41 11.93
N LYS A 57 20.15 17.63 10.68
CA LYS A 57 20.77 18.57 9.73
C LYS A 57 21.01 19.96 10.31
N LYS A 58 20.05 20.53 11.04
CA LYS A 58 20.19 21.88 11.61
C LYS A 58 21.35 21.98 12.58
N LEU A 59 21.45 21.09 13.58
CA LEU A 59 22.50 21.09 14.58
C LEU A 59 23.86 20.77 13.97
N PHE A 60 23.90 19.86 13.00
CA PHE A 60 25.14 19.53 12.29
C PHE A 60 25.68 20.70 11.47
N THR A 61 24.78 21.44 10.79
CA THR A 61 25.14 22.63 10.04
C THR A 61 25.66 23.74 10.99
N GLU A 62 25.00 23.95 12.13
CA GLU A 62 25.48 24.89 13.15
C GLU A 62 26.88 24.49 13.67
N ALA A 63 27.11 23.20 13.93
CA ALA A 63 28.42 22.70 14.36
C ALA A 63 29.52 22.99 13.33
N LYS A 64 29.24 22.77 12.03
CA LYS A 64 30.16 23.11 10.94
C LYS A 64 30.47 24.58 10.88
N ILE A 65 29.48 25.45 10.96
CA ILE A 65 29.67 26.91 10.96
C ILE A 65 30.57 27.35 12.10
N PHE A 66 30.39 26.79 13.31
CA PHE A 66 31.27 27.11 14.44
C PHE A 66 32.70 26.58 14.24
N TYR A 67 32.87 25.38 13.67
CA TYR A 67 34.18 24.87 13.33
C TYR A 67 34.90 25.76 12.31
N ASP A 68 34.21 26.11 11.24
CA ASP A 68 34.75 27.02 10.21
C ASP A 68 35.13 28.40 10.82
N SER A 69 34.28 28.91 11.73
CA SER A 69 34.57 30.16 12.46
C SER A 69 35.83 30.05 13.35
N ALA A 70 36.02 28.90 14.01
CA ALA A 70 37.24 28.63 14.76
C ALA A 70 38.47 28.66 13.85
N MET A 71 38.41 27.99 12.69
CA MET A 71 39.51 27.95 11.73
C MET A 71 39.85 29.34 11.13
N VAL A 72 38.82 30.10 10.77
CA VAL A 72 39.01 31.48 10.28
C VAL A 72 39.71 32.36 11.33
N ASN A 73 39.25 32.30 12.59
CA ASN A 73 39.89 33.04 13.66
C ASN A 73 41.32 32.54 13.94
N TRP A 74 41.55 31.22 13.84
CA TRP A 74 42.89 30.64 13.97
C TRP A 74 43.85 31.20 12.92
N HIS A 75 43.49 31.20 11.66
CA HIS A 75 44.30 31.76 10.57
C HIS A 75 44.56 33.24 10.79
N LYS A 76 43.54 34.00 11.21
CA LYS A 76 43.67 35.43 11.50
C LYS A 76 44.70 35.71 12.64
N GLU A 77 44.63 34.98 13.74
CA GLU A 77 45.54 35.18 14.87
C GLU A 77 46.96 34.69 14.54
N ASN A 78 47.12 33.61 13.76
CA ASN A 78 48.44 33.13 13.33
C ASN A 78 49.18 34.13 12.40
N ALA A 79 48.43 34.96 11.67
CA ALA A 79 49.02 36.05 10.85
C ALA A 79 49.53 37.21 11.69
N ARG A 80 49.22 37.30 12.99
CA ARG A 80 49.70 38.36 13.89
C ARG A 80 51.08 38.03 14.47
N PHE A 81 51.78 39.07 14.90
CA PHE A 81 53.00 38.86 15.66
C PHE A 81 52.71 38.02 16.92
N ILE A 82 53.63 37.09 17.26
CA ILE A 82 53.41 35.99 18.20
C ILE A 82 52.84 36.43 19.55
N TYR A 83 53.36 37.54 20.14
CA TYR A 83 52.92 38.05 21.46
C TYR A 83 51.59 38.82 21.43
N PHE A 84 51.04 39.11 20.25
CA PHE A 84 49.75 39.81 20.07
C PHE A 84 48.64 38.89 19.62
N ARG A 85 48.88 37.58 19.69
CA ARG A 85 47.84 36.53 19.32
C ARG A 85 46.87 36.33 20.48
N HIS A 86 45.57 36.26 20.15
CA HIS A 86 44.48 36.02 21.09
C HIS A 86 43.63 34.87 20.62
N TYR A 87 43.76 33.70 21.23
CA TYR A 87 43.10 32.49 20.79
C TYR A 87 41.73 32.21 21.47
N ASP A 88 41.21 33.13 22.32
CA ASP A 88 39.97 32.93 23.07
C ASP A 88 38.78 32.65 22.16
N LYS A 89 38.68 33.39 21.05
CA LYS A 89 37.61 33.17 20.05
C LYS A 89 37.74 31.81 19.35
N VAL A 90 38.99 31.37 19.10
CA VAL A 90 39.22 30.03 18.50
C VAL A 90 38.75 28.94 19.44
N ALA A 91 39.16 29.03 20.74
CA ALA A 91 38.73 28.07 21.76
C ALA A 91 37.20 28.06 21.93
N MET A 92 36.59 29.24 22.03
CA MET A 92 35.13 29.38 22.17
C MET A 92 34.37 28.74 21.01
N PHE A 93 34.74 29.04 19.76
CA PHE A 93 34.06 28.47 18.59
C PHE A 93 34.32 26.98 18.45
N ALA A 94 35.50 26.47 18.78
CA ALA A 94 35.77 25.03 18.80
C ALA A 94 34.89 24.30 19.84
N GLU A 95 34.74 24.85 21.05
CA GLU A 95 33.87 24.30 22.09
C GLU A 95 32.41 24.33 21.68
N LEU A 96 31.92 25.41 21.07
CA LEU A 96 30.55 25.50 20.54
C LEU A 96 30.32 24.48 19.43
N SER A 97 31.29 24.30 18.53
CA SER A 97 31.24 23.28 17.48
C SER A 97 31.11 21.88 18.08
N ALA A 98 32.01 21.52 19.00
CA ALA A 98 31.96 20.21 19.66
C ALA A 98 30.65 19.97 20.41
N LYS A 99 30.14 20.96 21.13
CA LYS A 99 28.85 20.88 21.82
C LYS A 99 27.68 20.63 20.86
N LYS A 100 27.64 21.40 19.75
CA LYS A 100 26.58 21.24 18.73
C LYS A 100 26.70 19.92 17.99
N ALA A 101 27.93 19.44 17.70
CA ALA A 101 28.15 18.15 17.04
C ALA A 101 27.77 16.98 17.93
N ASN A 102 28.01 17.01 19.24
CA ASN A 102 27.52 16.00 20.18
C ASN A 102 25.99 15.96 20.19
N LEU A 103 25.31 17.10 20.36
CA LEU A 103 23.84 17.17 20.29
C LEU A 103 23.30 16.68 18.94
N ALA A 104 24.01 16.98 17.86
CA ALA A 104 23.64 16.51 16.54
C ALA A 104 23.75 14.97 16.43
N THR A 105 24.77 14.38 17.04
CA THR A 105 24.96 12.92 17.11
C THR A 105 23.83 12.25 17.87
N ASP A 106 23.54 12.71 19.07
CA ASP A 106 22.50 12.12 19.93
C ASP A 106 21.12 12.22 19.27
N ASN A 107 20.78 13.39 18.73
CA ASN A 107 19.53 13.58 18.01
C ASN A 107 19.45 12.71 16.73
N SER A 108 20.58 12.53 16.03
CA SER A 108 20.62 11.69 14.82
C SER A 108 20.31 10.23 15.16
N ILE A 109 20.95 9.70 16.19
CA ILE A 109 20.72 8.32 16.66
C ILE A 109 19.26 8.14 17.08
N ASN A 110 18.73 9.05 17.88
CA ASN A 110 17.34 8.98 18.35
C ASN A 110 16.33 9.09 17.21
N ASN A 111 16.51 10.05 16.31
CA ASN A 111 15.60 10.27 15.19
C ASN A 111 15.62 9.08 14.21
N SER A 112 16.79 8.53 13.89
CA SER A 112 16.90 7.37 13.02
C SER A 112 16.30 6.11 13.64
N SER A 113 16.51 5.88 14.95
CA SER A 113 15.94 4.76 15.69
C SER A 113 14.41 4.85 15.78
N ASN A 114 13.88 6.03 16.11
CA ASN A 114 12.45 6.28 16.16
C ASN A 114 11.80 6.08 14.78
N LEU A 115 12.43 6.60 13.73
CA LEU A 115 11.95 6.41 12.36
C LEU A 115 11.97 4.94 11.97
N LYS A 116 13.05 4.21 12.26
CA LYS A 116 13.15 2.76 12.02
C LYS A 116 11.98 2.00 12.66
N THR A 117 11.72 2.25 13.94
CA THR A 117 10.62 1.58 14.67
C THR A 117 9.26 1.92 14.07
N LYS A 118 9.01 3.21 13.79
CA LYS A 118 7.76 3.65 13.15
C LYS A 118 7.53 2.99 11.79
N LEU A 119 8.56 2.92 10.96
CA LEU A 119 8.47 2.33 9.62
C LEU A 119 8.23 0.82 9.69
N LYS A 120 8.86 0.11 10.65
CA LYS A 120 8.61 -1.32 10.85
C LYS A 120 7.12 -1.60 11.12
N LEU A 121 6.49 -0.81 11.97
CA LEU A 121 5.06 -0.95 12.28
C LEU A 121 4.18 -0.62 11.06
N LYS A 122 4.53 0.43 10.31
CA LYS A 122 3.79 0.77 9.08
C LYS A 122 3.91 -0.30 8.00
N ILE A 123 5.08 -0.87 7.78
CA ILE A 123 5.30 -1.98 6.85
C ILE A 123 4.42 -3.18 7.25
N SER A 124 4.43 -3.56 8.53
CA SER A 124 3.57 -4.65 9.01
C SER A 124 2.10 -4.38 8.74
N SER A 125 1.59 -3.20 9.09
CA SER A 125 0.19 -2.82 8.86
C SER A 125 -0.19 -2.79 7.38
N LEU A 126 0.73 -2.36 6.49
CA LEU A 126 0.46 -2.36 5.05
C LEU A 126 0.49 -3.78 4.46
N ASN A 127 1.33 -4.67 4.96
CA ASN A 127 1.32 -6.07 4.58
C ASN A 127 0.01 -6.76 5.00
N ASP A 128 -0.52 -6.44 6.19
CA ASP A 128 -1.82 -6.92 6.64
C ASP A 128 -2.95 -6.38 5.73
N LEU A 129 -2.88 -5.10 5.34
CA LEU A 129 -3.83 -4.51 4.38
C LEU A 129 -3.75 -5.19 3.01
N VAL A 130 -2.55 -5.48 2.50
CA VAL A 130 -2.35 -6.20 1.24
C VAL A 130 -2.97 -7.60 1.32
N ALA A 131 -2.73 -8.34 2.40
CA ALA A 131 -3.32 -9.67 2.60
C ALA A 131 -4.86 -9.60 2.64
N HIS A 132 -5.42 -8.56 3.27
CA HIS A 132 -6.86 -8.33 3.31
C HIS A 132 -7.44 -7.97 1.93
N ILE A 133 -6.76 -7.11 1.17
CA ILE A 133 -7.11 -6.81 -0.23
C ILE A 133 -7.12 -8.08 -1.06
N ASP A 134 -6.09 -8.91 -0.94
CA ASP A 134 -5.98 -10.15 -1.71
C ASP A 134 -7.09 -11.14 -1.35
N LYS A 135 -7.40 -11.29 -0.07
CA LYS A 135 -8.50 -12.15 0.37
C LYS A 135 -9.86 -11.72 -0.21
N LEU A 136 -10.17 -10.43 -0.17
CA LEU A 136 -11.50 -9.93 -0.55
C LEU A 136 -11.66 -9.71 -2.07
N PHE A 137 -10.61 -9.27 -2.75
CA PHE A 137 -10.72 -8.73 -4.11
C PHE A 137 -10.01 -9.55 -5.19
N THR A 138 -9.43 -10.73 -4.88
CA THR A 138 -8.80 -11.60 -5.89
C THR A 138 -9.77 -11.99 -7.01
N THR A 139 -11.01 -12.29 -6.64
CA THR A 139 -12.05 -12.72 -7.58
C THR A 139 -13.08 -11.63 -7.90
N TYR A 140 -13.00 -10.49 -7.23
CA TYR A 140 -13.88 -9.36 -7.45
C TYR A 140 -13.44 -8.55 -8.67
N PRO A 141 -14.31 -8.22 -9.63
CA PRO A 141 -13.93 -7.50 -10.84
C PRO A 141 -13.70 -6.02 -10.55
N LEU A 142 -12.55 -5.72 -10.00
CA LEU A 142 -12.10 -4.35 -9.82
C LEU A 142 -11.91 -3.66 -11.18
N THR A 143 -12.15 -2.35 -11.22
CA THR A 143 -11.82 -1.55 -12.40
C THR A 143 -10.31 -1.62 -12.68
N SER A 144 -9.93 -1.42 -13.94
CA SER A 144 -8.49 -1.41 -14.33
C SER A 144 -7.70 -0.35 -13.56
N GLU A 145 -8.32 0.79 -13.25
CA GLU A 145 -7.71 1.86 -12.47
C GLU A 145 -7.39 1.38 -11.04
N ILE A 146 -8.37 0.83 -10.32
CA ILE A 146 -8.18 0.33 -8.95
C ILE A 146 -7.12 -0.77 -8.93
N ARG A 147 -7.18 -1.73 -9.87
CA ARG A 147 -6.17 -2.80 -9.99
C ARG A 147 -4.75 -2.26 -10.19
N ASN A 148 -4.59 -1.30 -11.09
CA ASN A 148 -3.28 -0.68 -11.35
C ASN A 148 -2.75 0.07 -10.12
N ARG A 149 -3.61 0.77 -9.38
CA ARG A 149 -3.25 1.47 -8.14
C ARG A 149 -2.82 0.49 -7.05
N ILE A 150 -3.56 -0.60 -6.85
CA ILE A 150 -3.19 -1.68 -5.91
C ILE A 150 -1.84 -2.28 -6.31
N SER A 151 -1.65 -2.65 -7.57
CA SER A 151 -0.39 -3.23 -8.05
C SER A 151 0.79 -2.28 -7.84
N LYS A 152 0.62 -0.98 -8.12
CA LYS A 152 1.64 0.04 -7.87
C LYS A 152 1.91 0.22 -6.37
N GLY A 153 0.86 0.21 -5.55
CA GLY A 153 0.99 0.30 -4.09
C GLY A 153 1.80 -0.87 -3.52
N LYS A 154 1.51 -2.10 -3.96
CA LYS A 154 2.27 -3.30 -3.56
C LYS A 154 3.74 -3.22 -3.98
N LEU A 155 4.02 -2.84 -5.21
CA LEU A 155 5.39 -2.66 -5.70
C LEU A 155 6.16 -1.64 -4.86
N LEU A 156 5.55 -0.50 -4.54
CA LEU A 156 6.17 0.52 -3.69
C LEU A 156 6.44 0.01 -2.27
N LEU A 157 5.59 -0.86 -1.73
CA LEU A 157 5.80 -1.48 -0.42
C LEU A 157 7.00 -2.44 -0.44
N GLU A 158 7.10 -3.31 -1.45
CA GLU A 158 8.25 -4.20 -1.63
C GLU A 158 9.56 -3.42 -1.79
N GLU A 159 9.56 -2.38 -2.62
CA GLU A 159 10.73 -1.49 -2.76
C GLU A 159 11.07 -0.78 -1.45
N ALA A 160 10.05 -0.37 -0.67
CA ALA A 160 10.26 0.27 0.62
C ALA A 160 10.90 -0.68 1.63
N GLU A 161 10.52 -1.95 1.65
CA GLU A 161 11.12 -2.96 2.52
C GLU A 161 12.62 -3.20 2.19
N ILE A 162 12.95 -3.29 0.89
CA ILE A 162 14.34 -3.41 0.46
C ILE A 162 15.16 -2.20 0.94
N VAL A 163 14.65 -1.00 0.74
CA VAL A 163 15.33 0.27 1.13
C VAL A 163 15.42 0.38 2.66
N TYR A 164 14.39 -0.04 3.40
CA TYR A 164 14.39 -0.10 4.85
C TYR A 164 15.45 -1.07 5.38
N ASN A 165 15.56 -2.26 4.81
CA ASN A 165 16.54 -3.27 5.20
C ASN A 165 17.98 -2.79 4.93
N ASN A 166 18.17 -1.93 3.93
CA ASN A 166 19.44 -1.27 3.63
C ASN A 166 19.74 -0.06 4.54
N GLY A 167 18.90 0.23 5.55
CA GLY A 167 19.08 1.32 6.52
C GLY A 167 18.80 2.73 5.97
N LYS A 168 18.22 2.86 4.79
CA LYS A 168 17.87 4.14 4.14
C LYS A 168 16.47 4.60 4.55
N TYR A 169 16.26 4.85 5.84
CA TYR A 169 14.92 5.05 6.42
C TYR A 169 14.14 6.25 5.86
N LEU A 170 14.79 7.35 5.47
CA LEU A 170 14.08 8.48 4.85
C LEU A 170 13.56 8.18 3.45
N GLU A 171 14.30 7.39 2.67
CA GLU A 171 13.87 6.93 1.36
C GLU A 171 12.73 5.91 1.50
N ALA A 172 12.87 4.95 2.42
CA ALA A 172 11.82 4.01 2.77
C ALA A 172 10.52 4.72 3.21
N ASN A 173 10.64 5.76 4.04
CA ASN A 173 9.47 6.52 4.50
C ASN A 173 8.69 7.15 3.33
N ARG A 174 9.35 7.68 2.32
CA ARG A 174 8.66 8.24 1.14
C ARG A 174 7.87 7.16 0.40
N LYS A 175 8.53 6.03 0.10
CA LYS A 175 7.89 4.91 -0.60
C LYS A 175 6.72 4.31 0.19
N ILE A 176 6.87 4.17 1.51
CA ILE A 176 5.79 3.72 2.41
C ILE A 176 4.61 4.68 2.37
N THR A 177 4.85 5.99 2.40
CA THR A 177 3.78 7.00 2.35
C THR A 177 3.01 6.93 1.03
N ASP A 178 3.71 6.79 -0.10
CA ASP A 178 3.09 6.67 -1.41
C ASP A 178 2.31 5.35 -1.55
N SER A 179 2.88 4.24 -1.03
CA SER A 179 2.21 2.93 -0.97
C SER A 179 0.94 2.98 -0.11
N GLU A 180 1.05 3.53 1.12
CA GLU A 180 -0.07 3.69 2.06
C GLU A 180 -1.24 4.44 1.39
N TYR A 181 -0.95 5.56 0.72
CA TYR A 181 -1.96 6.32 0.01
C TYR A 181 -2.67 5.48 -1.08
N LEU A 182 -1.90 4.81 -1.94
CA LEU A 182 -2.46 4.03 -3.04
C LEU A 182 -3.28 2.83 -2.54
N LEU A 183 -2.78 2.10 -1.56
CA LEU A 183 -3.44 0.90 -1.04
C LEU A 183 -4.69 1.25 -0.24
N THR A 184 -4.62 2.24 0.65
CA THR A 184 -5.75 2.63 1.51
C THR A 184 -6.90 3.19 0.67
N GLU A 185 -6.62 4.14 -0.23
CA GLU A 185 -7.65 4.73 -1.08
C GLU A 185 -8.29 3.70 -2.02
N SER A 186 -7.48 2.78 -2.57
CA SER A 186 -8.00 1.71 -3.42
C SER A 186 -8.88 0.72 -2.65
N TYR A 187 -8.48 0.37 -1.42
CA TYR A 187 -9.26 -0.49 -0.53
C TYR A 187 -10.58 0.15 -0.13
N GLU A 188 -10.58 1.43 0.24
CA GLU A 188 -11.79 2.17 0.61
C GLU A 188 -12.77 2.23 -0.56
N ASN A 189 -12.30 2.60 -1.76
CA ASN A 189 -13.13 2.64 -2.96
C ASN A 189 -13.72 1.28 -3.33
N ALA A 190 -12.89 0.22 -3.31
CA ALA A 190 -13.35 -1.13 -3.60
C ALA A 190 -14.35 -1.64 -2.55
N SER A 191 -14.09 -1.36 -1.27
CA SER A 191 -14.96 -1.75 -0.16
C SER A 191 -16.30 -1.02 -0.20
N GLU A 192 -16.33 0.26 -0.56
CA GLU A 192 -17.56 1.01 -0.73
C GLU A 192 -18.40 0.44 -1.87
N ASN A 193 -17.80 0.13 -3.02
CA ASN A 193 -18.47 -0.51 -4.13
C ASN A 193 -19.07 -1.85 -3.72
N LEU A 194 -18.33 -2.66 -2.96
CA LEU A 194 -18.81 -3.94 -2.45
C LEU A 194 -19.97 -3.74 -1.46
N LYS A 195 -19.87 -2.80 -0.53
CA LYS A 195 -20.97 -2.46 0.40
C LYS A 195 -22.22 -2.00 -0.34
N ASN A 196 -22.05 -1.18 -1.38
CA ASN A 196 -23.17 -0.70 -2.20
C ASN A 196 -23.85 -1.88 -2.94
N TYR A 197 -23.08 -2.82 -3.45
CA TYR A 197 -23.60 -4.03 -4.07
C TYR A 197 -24.44 -4.86 -3.08
N PHE A 198 -23.95 -5.06 -1.88
CA PHE A 198 -24.64 -5.83 -0.84
C PHE A 198 -25.86 -5.13 -0.22
N LYS A 199 -26.18 -3.89 -0.58
CA LYS A 199 -27.48 -3.28 -0.24
C LYS A 199 -28.66 -4.09 -0.79
N SER A 200 -28.47 -4.85 -1.86
CA SER A 200 -29.46 -5.76 -2.44
C SER A 200 -29.63 -7.09 -1.69
N PHE A 201 -28.83 -7.37 -0.65
CA PHE A 201 -28.84 -8.67 0.05
C PHE A 201 -30.23 -9.08 0.56
N SER A 202 -31.00 -8.16 1.15
CA SER A 202 -32.35 -8.43 1.63
C SER A 202 -33.30 -8.83 0.48
N LEU A 203 -33.13 -8.29 -0.72
CA LEU A 203 -33.89 -8.64 -1.91
C LEU A 203 -33.51 -10.04 -2.41
N TRP A 204 -32.22 -10.33 -2.52
CA TRP A 204 -31.72 -11.65 -2.90
C TRP A 204 -32.25 -12.75 -1.99
N LYS A 205 -32.23 -12.52 -0.67
CA LYS A 205 -32.76 -13.45 0.31
C LYS A 205 -34.25 -13.73 0.07
N LYS A 206 -35.06 -12.71 -0.19
CA LYS A 206 -36.48 -12.88 -0.53
C LYS A 206 -36.68 -13.70 -1.79
N TRP A 207 -35.87 -13.50 -2.83
CA TRP A 207 -35.94 -14.28 -4.06
C TRP A 207 -35.58 -15.74 -3.82
N VAL A 208 -34.52 -16.01 -3.08
CA VAL A 208 -34.12 -17.37 -2.69
C VAL A 208 -35.24 -18.06 -1.92
N ASP A 209 -35.75 -17.43 -0.86
CA ASP A 209 -36.83 -17.98 -0.03
C ASP A 209 -38.07 -18.31 -0.87
N LYS A 210 -38.47 -17.43 -1.79
CA LYS A 210 -39.61 -17.64 -2.71
C LYS A 210 -39.36 -18.85 -3.60
N THR A 211 -38.19 -18.93 -4.23
CA THR A 211 -37.81 -20.02 -5.13
C THR A 211 -37.78 -21.37 -4.39
N LEU A 212 -37.23 -21.43 -3.20
CA LEU A 212 -37.17 -22.65 -2.40
C LEU A 212 -38.58 -23.10 -1.94
N ASN A 213 -39.42 -22.15 -1.54
CA ASN A 213 -40.80 -22.42 -1.15
C ASN A 213 -41.63 -22.94 -2.35
N GLU A 214 -41.44 -22.35 -3.54
CA GLU A 214 -42.11 -22.84 -4.77
C GLU A 214 -41.60 -24.23 -5.15
N SER A 215 -40.29 -24.50 -5.08
CA SER A 215 -39.72 -25.82 -5.31
C SER A 215 -40.31 -26.88 -4.35
N LYS A 216 -40.47 -26.52 -3.06
CA LYS A 216 -41.09 -27.39 -2.04
C LYS A 216 -42.55 -27.65 -2.32
N LYS A 217 -43.33 -26.60 -2.63
CA LYS A 217 -44.78 -26.69 -2.92
C LYS A 217 -45.05 -27.53 -4.16
N ASN A 218 -44.28 -27.25 -5.23
CA ASN A 218 -44.49 -27.93 -6.54
C ASN A 218 -43.80 -29.30 -6.58
N ARG A 219 -43.04 -29.68 -5.56
CA ARG A 219 -42.25 -30.92 -5.48
C ARG A 219 -41.33 -31.10 -6.67
N ASP A 220 -40.70 -30.03 -7.12
CA ASP A 220 -39.90 -29.97 -8.34
C ASP A 220 -38.50 -29.37 -8.09
N TYR A 221 -37.68 -29.42 -9.14
CA TYR A 221 -36.35 -28.81 -9.13
C TYR A 221 -36.41 -27.29 -9.25
N SER A 222 -35.42 -26.61 -8.67
CA SER A 222 -35.08 -25.20 -8.90
C SER A 222 -33.57 -25.00 -8.87
N ILE A 223 -33.11 -23.94 -9.51
CA ILE A 223 -31.69 -23.56 -9.57
C ILE A 223 -31.50 -22.24 -8.89
N ILE A 224 -30.45 -22.12 -8.08
CA ILE A 224 -29.95 -20.84 -7.54
C ILE A 224 -28.52 -20.65 -8.02
N ILE A 225 -28.24 -19.50 -8.63
CA ILE A 225 -26.90 -19.06 -9.00
C ILE A 225 -26.47 -18.03 -7.97
N ASP A 226 -25.47 -18.37 -7.17
CA ASP A 226 -24.79 -17.45 -6.24
C ASP A 226 -23.54 -16.90 -6.94
N LYS A 227 -23.61 -15.63 -7.34
CA LYS A 227 -22.57 -15.00 -8.13
C LYS A 227 -21.29 -14.78 -7.32
N PHE A 228 -21.42 -14.42 -6.06
CA PHE A 228 -20.25 -14.15 -5.21
C PHE A 228 -19.44 -15.42 -4.92
N SER A 229 -20.12 -16.51 -4.60
CA SER A 229 -19.47 -17.80 -4.35
C SER A 229 -19.18 -18.59 -5.63
N ARG A 230 -19.65 -18.11 -6.79
CA ARG A 230 -19.56 -18.80 -8.11
C ARG A 230 -20.12 -20.21 -8.06
N LYS A 231 -21.33 -20.33 -7.51
CA LYS A 231 -21.99 -21.62 -7.36
C LYS A 231 -23.30 -21.68 -8.15
N CYS A 232 -23.50 -22.81 -8.83
CA CYS A 232 -24.75 -23.23 -9.37
C CYS A 232 -25.32 -24.32 -8.47
N ILE A 233 -26.38 -24.01 -7.72
CA ILE A 233 -26.93 -24.86 -6.67
C ILE A 233 -28.31 -25.38 -7.11
N ILE A 234 -28.45 -26.68 -7.10
CA ILE A 234 -29.69 -27.35 -7.52
C ILE A 234 -30.45 -27.79 -6.28
N TYR A 235 -31.70 -27.40 -6.20
CA TYR A 235 -32.64 -27.81 -5.16
C TYR A 235 -33.74 -28.73 -5.72
N PHE A 236 -34.20 -29.66 -4.91
CA PHE A 236 -35.36 -30.48 -5.15
C PHE A 236 -36.25 -30.50 -3.93
N LYS A 237 -37.50 -30.10 -4.09
CA LYS A 237 -38.46 -29.97 -2.99
C LYS A 237 -37.95 -29.02 -1.87
N GLY A 238 -37.23 -27.97 -2.25
CA GLY A 238 -36.63 -27.02 -1.33
C GLY A 238 -35.37 -27.52 -0.61
N VAL A 239 -34.89 -28.73 -0.91
CA VAL A 239 -33.66 -29.30 -0.30
C VAL A 239 -32.54 -29.31 -1.33
N ARG A 240 -31.35 -28.83 -0.93
CA ARG A 240 -30.13 -28.83 -1.76
C ARG A 240 -29.75 -30.27 -2.16
N LYS A 241 -29.54 -30.50 -3.46
CA LYS A 241 -29.16 -31.77 -4.03
C LYS A 241 -27.79 -31.81 -4.67
N TYR A 242 -27.44 -30.75 -5.42
CA TYR A 242 -26.17 -30.63 -6.09
C TYR A 242 -25.66 -29.20 -5.94
N GLU A 243 -24.33 -29.07 -6.01
CA GLU A 243 -23.64 -27.80 -6.09
C GLU A 243 -22.49 -27.97 -7.05
N PHE A 244 -22.36 -27.03 -7.97
CA PHE A 244 -21.34 -27.02 -9.01
C PHE A 244 -20.66 -25.66 -9.06
N GLU A 245 -19.40 -25.63 -9.50
CA GLU A 245 -18.72 -24.40 -9.80
C GLU A 245 -19.32 -23.75 -11.02
N ALA A 246 -19.50 -22.43 -10.99
CA ALA A 246 -20.05 -21.67 -12.10
C ALA A 246 -19.09 -20.55 -12.50
N GLU A 247 -18.88 -20.39 -13.79
CA GLU A 247 -18.13 -19.25 -14.37
C GLU A 247 -19.14 -18.27 -14.96
N LEU A 248 -18.95 -16.99 -14.67
CA LEU A 248 -19.92 -15.93 -14.91
C LEU A 248 -19.46 -14.95 -16.00
N GLY A 249 -20.23 -13.90 -16.20
CA GLY A 249 -19.81 -12.73 -16.96
C GLY A 249 -18.60 -12.06 -16.33
N LYS A 250 -17.69 -11.50 -17.15
CA LYS A 250 -16.45 -10.84 -16.68
C LYS A 250 -16.72 -9.73 -15.66
N ASN A 251 -17.85 -9.04 -15.77
CA ASN A 251 -18.32 -8.00 -14.85
C ASN A 251 -19.52 -8.51 -14.04
N TRP A 252 -19.33 -9.58 -13.28
CA TRP A 252 -20.44 -10.24 -12.58
C TRP A 252 -21.03 -9.41 -11.42
N VAL A 253 -20.36 -8.38 -10.93
CA VAL A 253 -20.86 -7.50 -9.86
C VAL A 253 -21.97 -6.59 -10.39
N GLY A 254 -23.10 -6.60 -9.69
CA GLY A 254 -24.28 -5.87 -10.13
C GLY A 254 -25.13 -6.63 -11.15
N ASP A 255 -26.28 -6.07 -11.40
CA ASP A 255 -27.23 -6.62 -12.38
C ASP A 255 -26.83 -6.27 -13.82
N LYS A 256 -27.27 -7.10 -14.77
CA LYS A 256 -27.12 -6.83 -16.20
C LYS A 256 -28.05 -5.69 -16.63
N ARG A 257 -27.44 -4.62 -17.16
CA ARG A 257 -28.21 -3.42 -17.56
C ARG A 257 -28.35 -3.24 -19.07
N VAL A 258 -27.29 -3.59 -19.82
CA VAL A 258 -27.25 -3.38 -21.29
C VAL A 258 -26.53 -4.52 -22.00
N ARG A 259 -26.72 -4.60 -23.32
CA ARG A 259 -25.94 -5.49 -24.16
C ARG A 259 -24.45 -5.10 -24.11
N GLY A 260 -23.59 -6.09 -23.93
CA GLY A 260 -22.14 -5.89 -23.94
C GLY A 260 -21.53 -5.42 -22.62
N ASP A 261 -22.30 -5.27 -21.54
CA ASP A 261 -21.80 -4.93 -20.20
C ASP A 261 -21.04 -6.06 -19.52
N MET A 262 -21.02 -7.25 -20.11
CA MET A 262 -20.39 -8.48 -19.61
C MET A 262 -20.92 -8.92 -18.24
N ALA A 263 -22.09 -8.46 -17.82
CA ALA A 263 -22.70 -8.78 -16.53
C ALA A 263 -23.65 -9.99 -16.66
N THR A 264 -23.65 -10.85 -15.64
CA THR A 264 -24.67 -11.87 -15.44
C THR A 264 -25.85 -11.24 -14.72
N PRO A 265 -27.10 -11.36 -15.24
CA PRO A 265 -28.27 -10.70 -14.66
C PRO A 265 -28.60 -11.24 -13.26
N GLU A 266 -29.29 -10.43 -12.47
CA GLU A 266 -29.84 -10.79 -11.16
C GLU A 266 -31.37 -10.75 -11.20
N GLY A 267 -32.02 -11.78 -10.73
CA GLY A 267 -33.47 -11.85 -10.76
C GLY A 267 -34.01 -13.26 -10.65
N MET A 268 -35.31 -13.35 -10.83
CA MET A 268 -36.06 -14.62 -10.85
C MET A 268 -36.46 -14.98 -12.27
N TYR A 269 -35.84 -16.00 -12.80
CA TYR A 269 -36.00 -16.47 -14.17
C TYR A 269 -36.56 -17.87 -14.23
N LYS A 270 -36.80 -18.36 -15.44
CA LYS A 270 -37.18 -19.79 -15.74
C LYS A 270 -36.50 -20.23 -17.02
N ILE A 271 -36.26 -21.50 -17.12
CA ILE A 271 -35.81 -22.14 -18.36
C ILE A 271 -36.92 -22.08 -19.39
N ILE A 272 -36.68 -21.49 -20.55
CA ILE A 272 -37.65 -21.44 -21.66
C ILE A 272 -37.31 -22.39 -22.80
N LYS A 273 -36.03 -22.81 -22.90
CA LYS A 273 -35.63 -23.76 -23.95
C LYS A 273 -34.38 -24.53 -23.52
N LYS A 274 -34.27 -25.76 -24.01
CA LYS A 274 -33.13 -26.64 -23.82
C LYS A 274 -32.51 -26.90 -25.19
N PHE A 275 -31.20 -26.79 -25.30
CA PHE A 275 -30.46 -27.02 -26.53
C PHE A 275 -29.38 -28.06 -26.31
N ASP A 276 -29.19 -28.96 -27.28
CA ASP A 276 -28.13 -29.95 -27.33
C ASP A 276 -27.63 -30.15 -28.76
N GLY A 277 -26.48 -30.75 -28.90
CA GLY A 277 -25.85 -31.02 -30.19
C GLY A 277 -25.71 -29.79 -31.07
N SER A 278 -26.06 -29.86 -32.32
CA SER A 278 -25.92 -28.79 -33.33
C SER A 278 -26.79 -27.53 -33.08
N LYS A 279 -27.71 -27.60 -32.10
CA LYS A 279 -28.60 -26.48 -31.77
C LYS A 279 -27.98 -25.42 -30.83
N THR A 280 -26.79 -25.65 -30.38
CA THR A 280 -26.01 -24.72 -29.54
C THR A 280 -24.55 -24.71 -29.97
N LYS A 281 -23.89 -23.58 -29.78
CA LYS A 281 -22.42 -23.49 -29.92
C LYS A 281 -21.67 -24.08 -28.73
N TYR A 282 -22.41 -24.39 -27.65
CA TYR A 282 -21.90 -25.02 -26.45
C TYR A 282 -22.25 -26.51 -26.45
N TYR A 283 -21.68 -27.27 -25.51
CA TYR A 283 -21.97 -28.68 -25.33
C TYR A 283 -23.47 -28.95 -25.17
N LYS A 284 -24.09 -28.27 -24.19
CA LYS A 284 -25.55 -28.20 -23.94
C LYS A 284 -25.85 -26.84 -23.34
N ALA A 285 -27.11 -26.36 -23.52
CA ALA A 285 -27.50 -25.07 -22.97
C ALA A 285 -28.98 -25.05 -22.53
N LEU A 286 -29.24 -24.25 -21.50
CA LEU A 286 -30.56 -23.94 -20.96
C LEU A 286 -30.79 -22.45 -21.11
N LEU A 287 -31.64 -22.04 -22.04
CA LEU A 287 -31.97 -20.64 -22.27
C LEU A 287 -32.93 -20.14 -21.18
N LEU A 288 -32.61 -19.03 -20.57
CA LEU A 288 -33.45 -18.33 -19.61
C LEU A 288 -34.34 -17.30 -20.30
N ASP A 289 -35.46 -16.96 -19.65
CA ASP A 289 -36.37 -15.91 -20.11
C ASP A 289 -35.87 -14.46 -19.86
N TYR A 290 -34.57 -14.28 -19.74
CA TYR A 290 -33.96 -12.95 -19.72
C TYR A 290 -33.94 -12.34 -21.14
N PRO A 291 -34.34 -11.05 -21.37
CA PRO A 291 -34.99 -10.20 -20.38
C PRO A 291 -36.48 -10.55 -20.20
N ASN A 292 -36.89 -10.74 -18.95
CA ASN A 292 -38.30 -10.90 -18.60
C ASN A 292 -39.01 -9.53 -18.52
N ASP A 293 -40.26 -9.50 -18.07
CA ASP A 293 -41.03 -8.24 -18.04
C ASP A 293 -40.46 -7.27 -16.96
N GLU A 294 -40.00 -7.76 -15.82
CA GLU A 294 -39.36 -6.94 -14.79
C GLU A 294 -38.07 -6.29 -15.31
N ASP A 295 -37.21 -7.04 -16.01
CA ASP A 295 -35.98 -6.50 -16.65
C ASP A 295 -36.31 -5.39 -17.65
N LYS A 296 -37.35 -5.57 -18.47
CA LYS A 296 -37.78 -4.59 -19.47
C LYS A 296 -38.33 -3.33 -18.82
N GLU A 297 -39.10 -3.44 -17.75
CA GLU A 297 -39.64 -2.31 -17.00
C GLU A 297 -38.50 -1.52 -16.31
N ASN A 298 -37.56 -2.23 -15.68
CA ASN A 298 -36.38 -1.63 -15.06
C ASN A 298 -35.52 -0.88 -16.09
N PHE A 299 -35.25 -1.52 -17.23
CA PHE A 299 -34.47 -0.94 -18.33
C PHE A 299 -35.13 0.36 -18.87
N LYS A 300 -36.45 0.34 -19.09
CA LYS A 300 -37.22 1.52 -19.52
C LYS A 300 -37.12 2.65 -18.48
N SER A 301 -37.32 2.31 -17.22
CA SER A 301 -37.23 3.27 -16.11
C SER A 301 -35.82 3.88 -15.96
N GLU A 302 -34.77 3.13 -16.26
CA GLU A 302 -33.39 3.67 -16.25
C GLU A 302 -33.13 4.66 -17.40
N ILE A 303 -33.69 4.41 -18.59
CA ILE A 303 -33.63 5.36 -19.70
C ILE A 303 -34.40 6.63 -19.35
N GLU A 304 -35.63 6.50 -18.82
CA GLU A 304 -36.49 7.64 -18.46
C GLU A 304 -35.84 8.54 -17.39
N ARG A 305 -35.09 7.95 -16.43
CA ARG A 305 -34.34 8.68 -15.40
C ARG A 305 -32.98 9.21 -15.88
N GLY A 306 -32.58 8.93 -17.12
CA GLY A 306 -31.29 9.36 -17.67
C GLY A 306 -30.10 8.54 -17.13
N SER A 307 -30.32 7.43 -16.43
CA SER A 307 -29.27 6.54 -15.94
C SER A 307 -28.66 5.69 -17.06
N LEU A 308 -29.40 5.50 -18.15
CA LEU A 308 -28.96 4.90 -19.40
C LEU A 308 -29.21 5.86 -20.56
N PRO A 309 -28.33 5.86 -21.58
CA PRO A 309 -28.58 6.63 -22.80
C PRO A 309 -29.79 6.09 -23.56
N ALA A 310 -30.54 6.96 -24.25
CA ALA A 310 -31.69 6.56 -25.05
C ALA A 310 -31.35 5.55 -26.17
N SER A 311 -30.07 5.49 -26.59
CA SER A 311 -29.57 4.52 -27.55
C SER A 311 -29.17 3.18 -26.96
N ALA A 312 -29.31 2.98 -25.65
CA ALA A 312 -28.99 1.72 -24.99
C ALA A 312 -29.87 0.58 -25.55
N ILE A 313 -29.31 -0.60 -25.58
CA ILE A 313 -30.01 -1.83 -26.01
C ILE A 313 -29.95 -2.81 -24.85
N ILE A 314 -31.12 -3.33 -24.44
CA ILE A 314 -31.21 -4.41 -23.47
C ILE A 314 -30.52 -5.68 -24.03
N GLY A 315 -29.83 -6.44 -23.17
CA GLY A 315 -29.21 -7.71 -23.55
C GLY A 315 -30.22 -8.83 -23.78
N GLY A 316 -29.74 -10.04 -23.98
CA GLY A 316 -30.55 -11.24 -24.16
C GLY A 316 -29.71 -12.49 -24.32
N LEU A 317 -30.34 -13.62 -24.55
CA LEU A 317 -29.71 -14.92 -24.79
C LEU A 317 -28.81 -15.36 -23.61
N ILE A 318 -29.28 -15.17 -22.38
CA ILE A 318 -28.59 -15.66 -21.18
C ILE A 318 -28.89 -17.15 -21.02
N GLU A 319 -27.83 -17.94 -20.92
CA GLU A 319 -27.90 -19.40 -20.87
C GLU A 319 -27.10 -19.94 -19.67
N ILE A 320 -27.53 -21.06 -19.11
CA ILE A 320 -26.68 -21.96 -18.34
C ILE A 320 -26.15 -22.99 -19.31
N HIS A 321 -24.85 -23.11 -19.51
CA HIS A 321 -24.28 -23.93 -20.58
C HIS A 321 -22.99 -24.67 -20.19
N GLY A 322 -22.62 -25.68 -20.93
CA GLY A 322 -21.36 -26.40 -20.83
C GLY A 322 -20.16 -25.59 -21.31
N ASN A 323 -19.02 -26.24 -21.54
CA ASN A 323 -17.73 -25.66 -21.91
C ASN A 323 -17.11 -24.76 -20.82
N GLY A 324 -17.56 -24.87 -19.56
CA GLY A 324 -16.92 -24.29 -18.39
C GLY A 324 -15.76 -25.14 -17.85
N GLY A 325 -15.27 -24.81 -16.65
CA GLY A 325 -14.12 -25.46 -16.02
C GLY A 325 -12.79 -24.77 -16.36
N LYS A 326 -12.83 -23.51 -16.77
CA LYS A 326 -11.65 -22.69 -17.07
C LYS A 326 -11.05 -22.01 -15.84
N GLY A 327 -11.82 -21.98 -14.74
CA GLY A 327 -11.40 -21.34 -13.48
C GLY A 327 -11.38 -19.80 -13.50
N ILE A 328 -12.02 -19.18 -14.50
CA ILE A 328 -12.12 -17.71 -14.65
C ILE A 328 -13.51 -17.32 -15.13
N ASP A 329 -13.96 -16.11 -14.78
CA ASP A 329 -15.16 -15.51 -15.35
C ASP A 329 -14.85 -14.97 -16.75
N TRP A 330 -15.48 -15.55 -17.77
CA TRP A 330 -15.12 -15.30 -19.18
C TRP A 330 -16.32 -15.01 -20.09
N THR A 331 -17.52 -15.23 -19.62
CA THR A 331 -18.71 -15.11 -20.45
C THR A 331 -19.12 -13.64 -20.65
N GLU A 332 -20.10 -13.42 -21.54
CA GLU A 332 -20.72 -12.12 -21.75
C GLU A 332 -22.02 -11.95 -20.93
N GLY A 333 -22.19 -12.78 -19.89
CA GLY A 333 -23.32 -12.77 -18.98
C GLY A 333 -23.99 -14.14 -18.78
N CYS A 334 -23.62 -15.16 -19.55
CA CYS A 334 -24.06 -16.54 -19.34
C CYS A 334 -23.40 -17.15 -18.10
N ILE A 335 -23.93 -18.29 -17.69
CA ILE A 335 -23.42 -19.10 -16.59
C ILE A 335 -22.83 -20.38 -17.21
N ALA A 336 -21.50 -20.52 -17.20
CA ALA A 336 -20.81 -21.69 -17.71
C ALA A 336 -20.48 -22.67 -16.58
N ILE A 337 -20.73 -23.96 -16.82
CA ILE A 337 -20.36 -25.07 -15.93
C ILE A 337 -19.66 -26.16 -16.77
N THR A 338 -19.03 -27.12 -16.12
CA THR A 338 -18.42 -28.23 -16.87
C THR A 338 -19.43 -29.07 -17.63
N ASP A 339 -19.01 -29.72 -18.71
CA ASP A 339 -19.87 -30.58 -19.51
C ASP A 339 -20.49 -31.72 -18.69
N LYS A 340 -19.73 -32.29 -17.77
CA LYS A 340 -20.20 -33.36 -16.87
C LYS A 340 -21.31 -32.87 -15.94
N GLU A 341 -21.18 -31.70 -15.37
CA GLU A 341 -22.18 -31.07 -14.50
C GLU A 341 -23.40 -30.65 -15.31
N MET A 342 -23.18 -30.16 -16.53
CA MET A 342 -24.25 -29.83 -17.45
C MET A 342 -25.09 -31.06 -17.82
N ASP A 343 -24.50 -32.23 -17.97
CA ASP A 343 -25.25 -33.50 -18.17
C ASP A 343 -26.21 -33.83 -17.02
N VAL A 344 -25.75 -33.60 -15.79
CA VAL A 344 -26.60 -33.82 -14.60
C VAL A 344 -27.79 -32.85 -14.62
N ILE A 345 -27.51 -31.54 -14.78
CA ILE A 345 -28.55 -30.51 -14.76
C ILE A 345 -29.54 -30.76 -15.92
N PHE A 346 -29.01 -30.94 -17.12
CA PHE A 346 -29.84 -31.12 -18.33
C PHE A 346 -30.80 -32.29 -18.23
N LYS A 347 -30.44 -33.36 -17.52
CA LYS A 347 -31.25 -34.54 -17.31
C LYS A 347 -32.45 -34.31 -16.37
N ILE A 348 -32.24 -33.51 -15.31
CA ILE A 348 -33.18 -33.37 -14.20
C ILE A 348 -34.10 -32.15 -14.32
N VAL A 349 -33.71 -31.11 -15.06
CA VAL A 349 -34.52 -29.91 -15.23
C VAL A 349 -35.33 -29.95 -16.51
N LYS A 350 -36.44 -29.21 -16.52
CA LYS A 350 -37.37 -29.09 -17.66
C LYS A 350 -37.63 -27.61 -18.00
N VAL A 351 -38.25 -27.37 -19.15
CA VAL A 351 -38.80 -26.05 -19.47
C VAL A 351 -39.79 -25.67 -18.37
N GLY A 352 -39.68 -24.42 -17.88
CA GLY A 352 -40.43 -23.90 -16.73
C GLY A 352 -39.73 -24.08 -15.39
N THR A 353 -38.60 -24.80 -15.30
CA THR A 353 -37.82 -24.87 -14.04
C THR A 353 -37.36 -23.47 -13.61
N PRO A 354 -37.65 -23.04 -12.36
CA PRO A 354 -37.22 -21.75 -11.84
C PRO A 354 -35.70 -21.67 -11.72
N VAL A 355 -35.15 -20.53 -12.10
CA VAL A 355 -33.72 -20.16 -11.95
C VAL A 355 -33.64 -18.79 -11.30
N THR A 356 -33.08 -18.73 -10.11
CA THR A 356 -32.85 -17.44 -9.40
C THR A 356 -31.40 -17.14 -9.38
N ILE A 357 -31.03 -15.97 -9.88
CA ILE A 357 -29.65 -15.46 -9.92
C ILE A 357 -29.54 -14.33 -8.92
N ILE A 358 -28.61 -14.44 -7.99
CA ILE A 358 -28.40 -13.49 -6.89
C ILE A 358 -26.94 -13.09 -6.78
N GLY A 359 -26.71 -11.97 -6.09
CA GLY A 359 -25.36 -11.53 -5.76
C GLY A 359 -24.68 -12.46 -4.76
N SER A 360 -25.33 -12.77 -3.64
CA SER A 360 -24.77 -13.67 -2.63
C SER A 360 -25.86 -14.29 -1.75
N MET A 361 -25.65 -15.53 -1.32
CA MET A 361 -26.44 -16.20 -0.27
C MET A 361 -25.99 -15.82 1.13
N VAL A 362 -24.79 -15.29 1.30
CA VAL A 362 -24.15 -14.95 2.58
C VAL A 362 -24.06 -13.43 2.71
N ASP A 363 -24.33 -12.90 3.92
CA ASP A 363 -24.20 -11.46 4.19
C ASP A 363 -22.73 -11.02 4.08
N LEU A 364 -22.51 -9.76 3.68
CA LEU A 364 -21.17 -9.18 3.59
C LEU A 364 -20.40 -9.28 4.92
N LYS A 365 -21.10 -9.12 6.04
CA LYS A 365 -20.49 -9.23 7.38
C LYS A 365 -19.82 -10.58 7.58
N ASP A 366 -20.53 -11.65 7.22
CA ASP A 366 -20.03 -13.01 7.40
C ASP A 366 -18.87 -13.32 6.43
N ILE A 367 -18.80 -12.63 5.28
CA ILE A 367 -17.71 -12.77 4.31
C ILE A 367 -16.42 -12.05 4.80
N VAL A 368 -16.57 -10.89 5.42
CA VAL A 368 -15.43 -10.10 5.91
C VAL A 368 -14.82 -10.72 7.17
N ASP A 369 -15.66 -11.34 8.01
CA ASP A 369 -15.24 -11.97 9.28
C ASP A 369 -14.66 -13.39 9.07
N MET A 370 -14.81 -14.01 7.89
CA MET A 370 -14.17 -15.27 7.51
C MET A 370 -12.71 -15.08 7.04
#